data_f21199b540b45fcd328fe266e8254c79
#
_entry.id   f21199b540b45fcd328fe266e8254c79
#
_cell.length_a   1.000
_cell.length_b   1.000
_cell.length_c   1.000
_cell.angle_alpha   90.00
_cell.angle_beta   90.00
_cell.angle_gamma   90.00
#
_symmetry.space_group_name_H-M   'P 1'
#
loop_
_entity.id
_entity.type
_entity.pdbx_description
1 polymer ?
#
loop_
_entity_poly.entity_id
_entity_poly.type
_entity_poly.pdbx_seq_one_letter_code
_entity_poly.pdbx_strand_id
1 'polypeptide(L)'
;MATRPPGRSVKIGEDERTGWSSDRPRRDGAPPRPANLTVHCRILRPADRLRYSPGSLLIVASANPAERDAFLERLVEERSALLSVAKVEALLEGRVDAEELPARARELLAAAVAKRLENRQTVVLATETFDADEREPFLRVAAALKRPRHLMLIETSREKVDEEQLAPLNELRRALDAGELGNEGFQTALRLGGGSAAEVKRILFRPPPREDD
;
A
#
# COMPACT_ATOMS: atom_id res chain seq x y z
N MET A 1 -11.08 -65.56 -21.39
CA MET A 1 -11.61 -64.43 -22.21
C MET A 1 -12.73 -63.79 -21.42
N ALA A 2 -12.46 -62.65 -20.79
CA ALA A 2 -13.45 -61.88 -20.00
C ALA A 2 -13.85 -60.66 -20.78
N THR A 3 -15.10 -60.58 -21.19
CA THR A 3 -15.74 -59.50 -21.94
C THR A 3 -16.03 -58.32 -21.03
N ARG A 4 -15.50 -57.17 -21.39
CA ARG A 4 -15.68 -55.86 -20.75
C ARG A 4 -17.08 -55.31 -21.12
N PRO A 5 -17.91 -54.82 -20.17
CA PRO A 5 -19.20 -54.21 -20.50
C PRO A 5 -19.04 -52.82 -21.14
N PRO A 6 -19.92 -52.41 -22.04
CA PRO A 6 -19.86 -51.14 -22.71
C PRO A 6 -20.22 -50.00 -21.75
N GLY A 7 -19.43 -48.91 -21.80
CA GLY A 7 -19.66 -47.70 -21.02
C GLY A 7 -20.98 -47.02 -21.44
N ARG A 8 -21.83 -46.70 -20.46
CA ARG A 8 -23.01 -45.87 -20.63
C ARG A 8 -22.58 -44.40 -20.82
N SER A 9 -22.78 -43.89 -22.01
CA SER A 9 -22.71 -42.44 -22.22
C SER A 9 -23.99 -41.81 -21.67
N VAL A 10 -23.86 -40.90 -20.70
CA VAL A 10 -24.98 -40.09 -20.20
C VAL A 10 -25.15 -38.92 -21.19
N LYS A 11 -26.32 -38.89 -21.86
CA LYS A 11 -26.74 -37.70 -22.62
C LYS A 11 -27.07 -36.61 -21.60
N ILE A 12 -26.30 -35.51 -21.57
CA ILE A 12 -26.65 -34.29 -20.86
C ILE A 12 -27.75 -33.62 -21.68
N GLY A 13 -28.95 -33.50 -21.12
CA GLY A 13 -30.09 -32.86 -21.75
C GLY A 13 -29.81 -31.37 -22.00
N GLU A 14 -30.38 -30.87 -23.11
CA GLU A 14 -30.22 -29.47 -23.54
C GLU A 14 -30.78 -28.42 -22.56
N ASP A 15 -31.52 -28.84 -21.55
CA ASP A 15 -32.16 -27.95 -20.56
C ASP A 15 -31.24 -27.45 -19.44
N GLU A 16 -30.02 -27.96 -19.28
CA GLU A 16 -29.07 -27.49 -18.24
C GLU A 16 -28.22 -26.29 -18.65
N ARG A 17 -28.36 -25.77 -19.86
CA ARG A 17 -27.59 -24.62 -20.35
C ARG A 17 -28.13 -23.25 -19.97
N THR A 18 -29.27 -23.17 -19.25
CA THR A 18 -29.92 -21.90 -18.92
C THR A 18 -29.55 -21.32 -17.55
N GLY A 19 -28.61 -21.92 -16.82
CA GLY A 19 -28.27 -21.51 -15.45
C GLY A 19 -27.32 -20.32 -15.31
N TRP A 20 -26.68 -19.84 -16.38
CA TRP A 20 -25.67 -18.78 -16.30
C TRP A 20 -25.91 -17.64 -17.29
N SER A 21 -27.17 -17.29 -17.49
CA SER A 21 -27.52 -16.06 -18.17
C SER A 21 -27.36 -14.88 -17.22
N SER A 22 -26.39 -13.99 -17.51
CA SER A 22 -26.24 -12.69 -16.85
C SER A 22 -27.35 -11.69 -17.16
N ASP A 23 -28.42 -12.11 -17.84
CA ASP A 23 -29.60 -11.33 -18.18
C ASP A 23 -30.71 -11.43 -17.11
N ARG A 24 -30.36 -11.19 -15.84
CA ARG A 24 -31.38 -10.76 -14.89
C ARG A 24 -31.74 -9.32 -15.25
N PRO A 25 -33.03 -9.03 -15.53
CA PRO A 25 -33.43 -7.66 -15.80
C PRO A 25 -33.01 -6.79 -14.62
N ARG A 26 -32.15 -5.80 -14.90
CA ARG A 26 -31.83 -4.74 -13.93
C ARG A 26 -33.16 -4.11 -13.57
N ARG A 27 -33.52 -4.15 -12.28
CA ARG A 27 -34.61 -3.31 -11.76
C ARG A 27 -34.18 -1.87 -12.00
N ASP A 28 -34.80 -1.26 -12.99
CA ASP A 28 -34.61 0.16 -13.29
C ASP A 28 -34.96 0.96 -12.04
N GLY A 29 -34.02 1.79 -11.58
CA GLY A 29 -34.27 2.82 -10.57
C GLY A 29 -33.60 2.66 -9.20
N ALA A 30 -32.93 1.55 -8.88
CA ALA A 30 -32.13 1.50 -7.67
C ALA A 30 -30.70 2.01 -7.96
N PRO A 31 -30.18 3.01 -7.19
CA PRO A 31 -28.79 3.40 -7.32
C PRO A 31 -27.93 2.16 -7.10
N PRO A 32 -26.79 2.01 -7.85
CA PRO A 32 -25.90 0.89 -7.65
C PRO A 32 -25.50 0.90 -6.16
N ARG A 33 -25.80 -0.18 -5.44
CA ARG A 33 -25.28 -0.35 -4.09
C ARG A 33 -23.78 -0.22 -4.18
N PRO A 34 -23.15 0.66 -3.38
CA PRO A 34 -21.71 0.66 -3.29
C PRO A 34 -21.33 -0.78 -2.97
N ALA A 35 -20.47 -1.36 -3.81
CA ALA A 35 -19.90 -2.64 -3.50
C ALA A 35 -19.12 -2.42 -2.18
N ASN A 36 -19.63 -2.93 -1.08
CA ASN A 36 -18.89 -3.07 0.17
C ASN A 36 -17.81 -4.13 -0.08
N LEU A 37 -16.82 -3.75 -0.87
CA LEU A 37 -15.57 -4.46 -0.94
C LEU A 37 -14.85 -4.11 0.35
N THR A 38 -15.15 -4.86 1.41
CA THR A 38 -14.28 -4.90 2.58
C THR A 38 -12.97 -5.52 2.10
N VAL A 39 -12.06 -4.67 1.63
CA VAL A 39 -10.73 -5.09 1.20
C VAL A 39 -9.95 -5.33 2.48
N HIS A 40 -9.81 -6.60 2.87
CA HIS A 40 -8.96 -6.96 3.99
C HIS A 40 -7.51 -6.61 3.66
N CYS A 41 -6.90 -5.74 4.45
CA CYS A 41 -5.47 -5.47 4.39
C CYS A 41 -4.72 -6.69 4.94
N ARG A 42 -3.84 -7.27 4.12
CA ARG A 42 -3.00 -8.39 4.57
C ARG A 42 -1.86 -7.87 5.44
N ILE A 43 -1.77 -8.33 6.68
CA ILE A 43 -0.65 -8.01 7.56
C ILE A 43 0.55 -8.91 7.22
N LEU A 44 1.66 -8.28 6.87
CA LEU A 44 2.91 -8.96 6.58
C LEU A 44 3.70 -9.21 7.87
N ARG A 45 4.51 -10.26 7.86
CA ARG A 45 5.47 -10.51 8.93
C ARG A 45 6.82 -9.87 8.59
N PRO A 46 7.56 -9.37 9.58
CA PRO A 46 8.94 -8.94 9.39
C PRO A 46 9.79 -10.06 8.77
N ALA A 47 10.67 -9.69 7.86
CA ALA A 47 11.62 -10.59 7.23
C ALA A 47 12.90 -9.81 6.89
N ASP A 48 14.01 -10.50 6.74
CA ASP A 48 15.30 -9.90 6.39
C ASP A 48 15.26 -9.20 5.01
N ARG A 49 14.39 -9.67 4.12
CA ARG A 49 14.17 -9.11 2.79
C ARG A 49 12.68 -8.85 2.58
N LEU A 50 12.31 -7.59 2.58
CA LEU A 50 10.95 -7.16 2.25
C LEU A 50 10.83 -7.01 0.73
N ARG A 51 9.85 -7.69 0.14
CA ARG A 51 9.61 -7.65 -1.30
C ARG A 51 8.25 -7.07 -1.61
N TYR A 52 8.26 -6.07 -2.47
CA TYR A 52 7.07 -5.42 -3.01
C TYR A 52 7.08 -5.47 -4.54
N SER A 53 5.93 -5.34 -5.15
CA SER A 53 5.82 -5.28 -6.60
C SER A 53 6.46 -4.02 -7.17
N PRO A 54 7.07 -4.06 -8.36
CA PRO A 54 7.54 -2.85 -9.04
C PRO A 54 6.40 -1.87 -9.30
N GLY A 55 6.68 -0.58 -9.23
CA GLY A 55 5.69 0.48 -9.47
C GLY A 55 4.62 0.58 -8.40
N SER A 56 4.86 0.08 -7.19
CA SER A 56 3.97 0.24 -6.04
C SER A 56 4.20 1.54 -5.29
N LEU A 57 3.20 1.93 -4.52
CA LEU A 57 3.27 2.94 -3.49
C LEU A 57 3.48 2.26 -2.14
N LEU A 58 4.61 2.54 -1.47
CA LEU A 58 4.87 2.18 -0.09
C LEU A 58 4.84 3.45 0.76
N ILE A 59 3.85 3.58 1.63
CA ILE A 59 3.78 4.65 2.62
C ILE A 59 4.47 4.18 3.90
N VAL A 60 5.34 5.03 4.45
CA VAL A 60 6.12 4.72 5.65
C VAL A 60 5.88 5.78 6.72
N ALA A 61 5.32 5.35 7.85
CA ALA A 61 5.03 6.19 9.00
C ALA A 61 5.92 5.81 10.18
N SER A 62 6.37 6.81 10.95
CA SER A 62 7.11 6.65 12.21
C SER A 62 6.99 7.91 13.05
N ALA A 63 6.96 7.75 14.37
CA ALA A 63 7.04 8.88 15.31
C ALA A 63 8.43 9.52 15.36
N ASN A 64 9.46 8.87 14.83
CA ASN A 64 10.80 9.41 14.72
C ASN A 64 11.21 9.54 13.25
N PRO A 65 11.02 10.70 12.62
CA PRO A 65 11.36 10.93 11.21
C PRO A 65 12.82 10.65 10.89
N ALA A 66 13.75 11.02 11.77
CA ALA A 66 15.19 10.83 11.55
C ALA A 66 15.57 9.34 11.51
N GLU A 67 15.05 8.53 12.45
CA GLU A 67 15.28 7.07 12.46
C GLU A 67 14.63 6.40 11.23
N ARG A 68 13.44 6.84 10.84
CA ARG A 68 12.75 6.37 9.63
C ARG A 68 13.57 6.65 8.37
N ASP A 69 14.01 7.88 8.21
CA ASP A 69 14.73 8.31 7.01
C ASP A 69 16.09 7.60 6.90
N ALA A 70 16.83 7.47 8.00
CA ALA A 70 18.07 6.69 8.05
C ALA A 70 17.83 5.20 7.72
N PHE A 71 16.72 4.62 8.21
CA PHE A 71 16.31 3.26 7.90
C PHE A 71 16.03 3.09 6.40
N LEU A 72 15.23 3.98 5.81
CA LEU A 72 14.89 3.92 4.39
C LEU A 72 16.11 4.13 3.50
N GLU A 73 16.96 5.10 3.82
CA GLU A 73 18.18 5.37 3.06
C GLU A 73 19.18 4.22 3.05
N ARG A 74 19.21 3.45 4.11
CA ARG A 74 20.06 2.25 4.20
C ARG A 74 19.50 1.09 3.40
N LEU A 75 18.17 0.91 3.33
CA LEU A 75 17.53 -0.33 2.86
C LEU A 75 16.93 -0.24 1.46
N VAL A 76 16.57 0.96 1.00
CA VAL A 76 15.99 1.18 -0.34
C VAL A 76 17.10 1.45 -1.33
N GLU A 77 17.26 0.56 -2.32
CA GLU A 77 18.33 0.69 -3.32
C GLU A 77 18.13 1.92 -4.21
N GLU A 78 16.91 2.18 -4.67
CA GLU A 78 16.59 3.31 -5.55
C GLU A 78 16.27 4.56 -4.73
N ARG A 79 17.30 5.38 -4.48
CA ARG A 79 17.17 6.63 -3.69
C ARG A 79 16.16 7.62 -4.26
N SER A 80 15.99 7.65 -5.56
CA SER A 80 15.02 8.51 -6.25
C SER A 80 13.57 8.15 -5.93
N ALA A 81 13.31 6.92 -5.45
CA ALA A 81 11.99 6.49 -5.01
C ALA A 81 11.59 7.08 -3.65
N LEU A 82 12.56 7.55 -2.84
CA LEU A 82 12.34 8.09 -1.51
C LEU A 82 11.84 9.54 -1.59
N LEU A 83 10.58 9.76 -1.26
CA LEU A 83 9.91 11.06 -1.28
C LEU A 83 9.39 11.42 0.11
N SER A 84 9.51 12.69 0.49
CA SER A 84 8.92 13.28 1.71
C SER A 84 8.73 14.78 1.52
N VAL A 85 7.87 15.41 2.31
CA VAL A 85 7.70 16.87 2.34
C VAL A 85 9.04 17.52 2.66
N ALA A 86 9.72 17.07 3.71
CA ALA A 86 11.01 17.63 4.13
C ALA A 86 12.09 17.62 3.02
N LYS A 87 12.14 16.56 2.19
CA LYS A 87 13.07 16.54 1.03
C LYS A 87 12.70 17.57 -0.02
N VAL A 88 11.41 17.80 -0.26
CA VAL A 88 10.97 18.82 -1.22
C VAL A 88 11.20 20.21 -0.67
N GLU A 89 10.93 20.45 0.62
CA GLU A 89 11.25 21.73 1.29
C GLU A 89 12.72 22.07 1.18
N ALA A 90 13.62 21.14 1.46
CA ALA A 90 15.06 21.34 1.32
C ALA A 90 15.47 21.69 -0.12
N LEU A 91 14.77 21.20 -1.15
CA LEU A 91 15.00 21.56 -2.55
C LEU A 91 14.48 22.95 -2.90
N LEU A 92 13.46 23.45 -2.21
CA LEU A 92 12.83 24.73 -2.43
C LEU A 92 13.43 25.85 -1.57
N GLU A 93 14.17 25.52 -0.54
CA GLU A 93 14.80 26.47 0.37
C GLU A 93 15.59 27.54 -0.38
N GLY A 94 15.33 28.80 -0.07
CA GLY A 94 15.91 29.96 -0.76
C GLY A 94 15.40 30.23 -2.19
N ARG A 95 14.42 29.47 -2.69
CA ARG A 95 13.79 29.64 -4.01
C ARG A 95 12.33 30.06 -3.95
N VAL A 96 11.72 29.88 -2.80
CA VAL A 96 10.32 30.20 -2.50
C VAL A 96 10.28 30.92 -1.17
N ASP A 97 9.32 31.82 -0.98
CA ASP A 97 9.12 32.51 0.29
C ASP A 97 8.83 31.52 1.42
N ALA A 98 9.39 31.79 2.59
CA ALA A 98 9.31 30.88 3.74
C ALA A 98 7.85 30.56 4.15
N GLU A 99 6.94 31.53 3.99
CA GLU A 99 5.51 31.36 4.30
C GLU A 99 4.81 30.41 3.30
N GLU A 100 5.23 30.39 2.05
CA GLU A 100 4.65 29.56 0.99
C GLU A 100 5.31 28.19 0.91
N LEU A 101 6.49 28.02 1.49
CA LEU A 101 7.32 26.82 1.37
C LEU A 101 6.59 25.52 1.71
N PRO A 102 5.86 25.39 2.85
CA PRO A 102 5.19 24.13 3.20
C PRO A 102 4.07 23.77 2.22
N ALA A 103 3.29 24.76 1.78
CA ALA A 103 2.20 24.53 0.84
C ALA A 103 2.74 24.09 -0.53
N ARG A 104 3.77 24.78 -1.00
CA ARG A 104 4.40 24.50 -2.29
C ARG A 104 5.11 23.16 -2.29
N ALA A 105 5.74 22.79 -1.18
CA ALA A 105 6.39 21.49 -1.04
C ALA A 105 5.39 20.32 -1.12
N ARG A 106 4.23 20.45 -0.47
CA ARG A 106 3.16 19.42 -0.55
C ARG A 106 2.60 19.30 -1.98
N GLU A 107 2.39 20.41 -2.66
CA GLU A 107 1.92 20.45 -4.04
C GLU A 107 2.90 19.70 -4.98
N LEU A 108 4.18 20.05 -4.90
CA LEU A 108 5.22 19.42 -5.70
C LEU A 108 5.41 17.94 -5.35
N LEU A 109 5.32 17.58 -4.08
CA LEU A 109 5.35 16.19 -3.65
C LEU A 109 4.21 15.40 -4.27
N ALA A 110 2.98 15.93 -4.23
CA ALA A 110 1.82 15.28 -4.82
C ALA A 110 1.99 15.07 -6.33
N ALA A 111 2.48 16.09 -7.03
CA ALA A 111 2.77 16.01 -8.46
C ALA A 111 3.88 14.99 -8.77
N ALA A 112 4.94 14.95 -7.97
CA ALA A 112 6.04 14.00 -8.12
C ALA A 112 5.59 12.56 -7.91
N VAL A 113 4.78 12.30 -6.87
CA VAL A 113 4.20 10.98 -6.60
C VAL A 113 3.31 10.54 -7.76
N ALA A 114 2.39 11.40 -8.23
CA ALA A 114 1.51 11.09 -9.35
C ALA A 114 2.33 10.74 -10.60
N LYS A 115 3.29 11.58 -10.96
CA LYS A 115 4.15 11.39 -12.14
C LYS A 115 4.93 10.08 -12.11
N ARG A 116 5.50 9.72 -10.95
CA ARG A 116 6.23 8.45 -10.81
C ARG A 116 5.29 7.25 -10.97
N LEU A 117 4.13 7.27 -10.32
CA LEU A 117 3.14 6.19 -10.40
C LEU A 117 2.58 6.04 -11.82
N GLU A 118 2.32 7.13 -12.54
CA GLU A 118 1.95 7.09 -13.96
C GLU A 118 3.01 6.36 -14.80
N ASN A 119 4.27 6.67 -14.58
CA ASN A 119 5.40 6.05 -15.27
C ASN A 119 5.74 4.64 -14.76
N ARG A 120 4.91 4.04 -13.91
CA ARG A 120 5.13 2.73 -13.28
C ARG A 120 6.40 2.65 -12.44
N GLN A 121 6.87 3.78 -11.97
CA GLN A 121 8.01 3.84 -11.04
C GLN A 121 7.52 3.67 -9.61
N THR A 122 8.34 3.03 -8.80
CA THR A 122 8.09 2.85 -7.38
C THR A 122 8.15 4.18 -6.63
N VAL A 123 7.28 4.31 -5.64
CA VAL A 123 7.29 5.42 -4.68
C VAL A 123 7.38 4.87 -3.27
N VAL A 124 8.32 5.38 -2.50
CA VAL A 124 8.43 5.19 -1.05
C VAL A 124 8.20 6.56 -0.42
N LEU A 125 7.00 6.75 0.12
CA LEU A 125 6.56 8.03 0.68
C LEU A 125 6.67 7.99 2.20
N ALA A 126 7.50 8.85 2.76
CA ALA A 126 7.59 9.08 4.19
C ALA A 126 6.57 10.16 4.60
N THR A 127 5.61 9.82 5.48
CA THR A 127 4.57 10.72 5.98
C THR A 127 5.05 11.48 7.21
N GLU A 128 4.49 12.67 7.44
CA GLU A 128 4.81 13.51 8.61
C GLU A 128 3.94 13.13 9.81
N THR A 129 2.71 12.68 9.55
CA THR A 129 1.72 12.35 10.58
C THR A 129 1.25 10.88 10.46
N PHE A 130 0.38 10.49 11.39
CA PHE A 130 -0.31 9.19 11.36
C PHE A 130 -1.74 9.30 10.83
N ASP A 131 -2.16 10.49 10.39
CA ASP A 131 -3.54 10.75 9.98
C ASP A 131 -3.86 10.12 8.62
N ALA A 132 -5.05 9.57 8.50
CA ALA A 132 -5.54 9.00 7.24
C ALA A 132 -5.65 10.05 6.13
N ASP A 133 -5.99 11.30 6.50
CA ASP A 133 -6.18 12.41 5.57
C ASP A 133 -4.89 12.77 4.84
N GLU A 134 -3.72 12.65 5.49
CA GLU A 134 -2.43 12.85 4.82
C GLU A 134 -2.18 11.79 3.75
N ARG A 135 -2.60 10.55 3.99
CA ARG A 135 -2.35 9.41 3.11
C ARG A 135 -3.35 9.29 1.96
N GLU A 136 -4.59 9.72 2.21
CA GLU A 136 -5.71 9.52 1.28
C GLU A 136 -5.46 10.01 -0.15
N PRO A 137 -4.93 11.23 -0.40
CA PRO A 137 -4.69 11.72 -1.75
C PRO A 137 -3.76 10.80 -2.56
N PHE A 138 -2.71 10.30 -1.93
CA PHE A 138 -1.74 9.39 -2.57
C PHE A 138 -2.32 8.01 -2.83
N LEU A 139 -3.11 7.48 -1.89
CA LEU A 139 -3.80 6.21 -2.04
C LEU A 139 -4.82 6.27 -3.18
N ARG A 140 -5.55 7.39 -3.29
CA ARG A 140 -6.53 7.62 -4.37
C ARG A 140 -5.85 7.64 -5.74
N VAL A 141 -4.73 8.34 -5.90
CA VAL A 141 -3.96 8.36 -7.14
C VAL A 141 -3.45 6.95 -7.48
N ALA A 142 -2.84 6.26 -6.53
CA ALA A 142 -2.33 4.91 -6.74
C ALA A 142 -3.45 3.91 -7.09
N ALA A 143 -4.63 4.05 -6.48
CA ALA A 143 -5.80 3.23 -6.77
C ALA A 143 -6.31 3.46 -8.20
N ALA A 144 -6.46 4.72 -8.62
CA ALA A 144 -6.88 5.08 -9.97
C ALA A 144 -5.94 4.52 -11.04
N LEU A 145 -4.64 4.52 -10.76
CA LEU A 145 -3.61 3.96 -11.64
C LEU A 145 -3.42 2.43 -11.47
N LYS A 146 -4.23 1.77 -10.62
CA LYS A 146 -4.15 0.34 -10.30
C LYS A 146 -2.77 -0.08 -9.80
N ARG A 147 -2.11 0.79 -9.00
CA ARG A 147 -0.82 0.48 -8.38
C ARG A 147 -1.01 -0.22 -7.04
N PRO A 148 -0.15 -1.20 -6.70
CA PRO A 148 -0.15 -1.79 -5.37
C PRO A 148 0.14 -0.74 -4.30
N ARG A 149 -0.54 -0.85 -3.15
CA ARG A 149 -0.50 0.12 -2.04
C ARG A 149 -0.17 -0.60 -0.75
N HIS A 150 0.89 -0.16 -0.11
CA HIS A 150 1.45 -0.80 1.08
C HIS A 150 1.69 0.23 2.17
N LEU A 151 1.46 -0.15 3.42
CA LEU A 151 1.85 0.63 4.60
C LEU A 151 2.97 -0.07 5.35
N MET A 152 3.93 0.69 5.84
CA MET A 152 4.93 0.27 6.81
C MET A 152 4.91 1.21 8.00
N LEU A 153 4.62 0.69 9.18
CA LEU A 153 4.76 1.41 10.43
C LEU A 153 6.08 1.00 11.09
N ILE A 154 6.98 1.96 11.27
CA ILE A 154 8.22 1.77 12.02
C ILE A 154 7.98 2.28 13.44
N GLU A 155 8.01 1.35 14.39
CA GLU A 155 7.80 1.63 15.80
C GLU A 155 9.03 2.29 16.41
N THR A 156 8.76 3.27 17.22
CA THR A 156 9.73 3.97 18.04
C THR A 156 9.44 3.72 19.51
N SER A 157 10.43 3.79 20.38
CA SER A 157 10.22 3.68 21.81
C SER A 157 9.28 4.78 22.30
N ARG A 158 8.38 4.45 23.23
CA ARG A 158 7.34 5.37 23.72
C ARG A 158 7.92 6.70 24.24
N GLU A 159 9.12 6.67 24.78
CA GLU A 159 9.82 7.83 25.32
C GLU A 159 10.22 8.87 24.25
N LYS A 160 10.24 8.44 22.97
CA LYS A 160 10.58 9.28 21.81
C LYS A 160 9.35 9.70 21.01
N VAL A 161 8.16 9.43 21.49
CA VAL A 161 6.89 9.77 20.82
C VAL A 161 6.31 10.98 21.52
N ASP A 162 6.10 12.05 20.77
CA ASP A 162 5.45 13.26 21.27
C ASP A 162 4.01 12.95 21.70
N GLU A 163 3.56 13.61 22.76
CA GLU A 163 2.24 13.36 23.36
C GLU A 163 1.10 13.55 22.38
N GLU A 164 1.21 14.56 21.48
CA GLU A 164 0.24 14.85 20.44
C GLU A 164 0.14 13.73 19.38
N GLN A 165 1.21 12.99 19.17
CA GLN A 165 1.26 11.88 18.21
C GLN A 165 0.76 10.55 18.80
N LEU A 166 0.62 10.44 20.11
CA LEU A 166 0.25 9.17 20.77
C LEU A 166 -1.13 8.68 20.37
N ALA A 167 -2.12 9.56 20.30
CA ALA A 167 -3.49 9.19 19.96
C ALA A 167 -3.61 8.73 18.49
N PRO A 168 -3.14 9.49 17.49
CA PRO A 168 -3.15 9.05 16.08
C PRO A 168 -2.33 7.77 15.86
N LEU A 169 -1.17 7.63 16.52
CA LEU A 169 -0.35 6.43 16.43
C LEU A 169 -1.06 5.19 16.96
N ASN A 170 -1.75 5.31 18.11
CA ASN A 170 -2.49 4.20 18.68
C ASN A 170 -3.71 3.82 17.82
N GLU A 171 -4.34 4.77 17.16
CA GLU A 171 -5.40 4.52 16.20
C GLU A 171 -4.89 3.76 14.99
N LEU A 172 -3.76 4.20 14.41
CA LEU A 172 -3.11 3.50 13.31
C LEU A 172 -2.70 2.07 13.70
N ARG A 173 -2.15 1.86 14.90
CA ARG A 173 -1.81 0.53 15.42
C ARG A 173 -3.03 -0.37 15.49
N ARG A 174 -4.13 0.15 16.05
CA ARG A 174 -5.39 -0.60 16.18
C ARG A 174 -5.94 -0.99 14.80
N ALA A 175 -5.99 -0.03 13.86
CA ALA A 175 -6.46 -0.29 12.50
C ALA A 175 -5.57 -1.32 11.78
N LEU A 176 -4.25 -1.27 12.01
CA LEU A 176 -3.29 -2.24 11.48
C LEU A 176 -3.54 -3.63 12.06
N ASP A 177 -3.61 -3.75 13.38
CA ASP A 177 -3.79 -5.03 14.08
C ASP A 177 -5.15 -5.68 13.75
N ALA A 178 -6.19 -4.87 13.51
CA ALA A 178 -7.51 -5.33 13.07
C ALA A 178 -7.61 -5.65 11.57
N GLY A 179 -6.60 -5.30 10.75
CA GLY A 179 -6.66 -5.44 9.30
C GLY A 179 -7.59 -4.44 8.62
N GLU A 180 -8.00 -3.38 9.31
CA GLU A 180 -8.97 -2.37 8.85
C GLU A 180 -8.38 -1.37 7.84
N LEU A 181 -7.06 -1.33 7.68
CA LEU A 181 -6.38 -0.45 6.72
C LEU A 181 -6.77 -0.71 5.25
N GLY A 182 -7.42 -1.85 4.97
CA GLY A 182 -8.07 -2.10 3.69
C GLY A 182 -9.17 -1.09 3.36
N ASN A 183 -9.83 -0.53 4.37
CA ASN A 183 -10.86 0.52 4.19
C ASN A 183 -10.25 1.83 3.68
N GLU A 184 -9.00 2.13 4.04
CA GLU A 184 -8.23 3.25 3.48
C GLU A 184 -7.72 2.95 2.05
N GLY A 185 -7.69 1.69 1.66
CA GLY A 185 -7.25 1.23 0.35
C GLY A 185 -5.89 0.53 0.33
N PHE A 186 -5.29 0.22 1.47
CA PHE A 186 -4.06 -0.56 1.53
C PHE A 186 -4.32 -2.04 1.25
N GLN A 187 -3.43 -2.67 0.49
CA GLN A 187 -3.47 -4.10 0.20
C GLN A 187 -2.67 -4.90 1.22
N THR A 188 -1.56 -4.33 1.68
CA THR A 188 -0.75 -4.93 2.75
C THR A 188 -0.27 -3.87 3.73
N ALA A 189 -0.08 -4.29 4.98
CA ALA A 189 0.56 -3.49 6.01
C ALA A 189 1.62 -4.31 6.74
N LEU A 190 2.65 -3.63 7.25
CA LEU A 190 3.74 -4.20 8.01
C LEU A 190 4.03 -3.32 9.20
N ARG A 191 4.22 -3.94 10.36
CA ARG A 191 4.68 -3.28 11.58
C ARG A 191 6.08 -3.77 11.90
N LEU A 192 7.02 -2.84 12.02
CA LEU A 192 8.41 -3.10 12.40
C LEU A 192 8.71 -2.41 13.72
N GLY A 193 9.19 -3.14 14.71
CA GLY A 193 9.54 -2.57 16.00
C GLY A 193 10.62 -3.38 16.69
N GLY A 194 11.38 -2.73 17.59
CA GLY A 194 12.43 -3.37 18.35
C GLY A 194 13.46 -4.09 17.46
N GLY A 195 13.69 -5.38 17.75
CA GLY A 195 14.63 -6.21 17.00
C GLY A 195 14.26 -6.41 15.53
N SER A 196 12.95 -6.46 15.20
CA SER A 196 12.52 -6.76 13.84
C SER A 196 12.92 -5.70 12.80
N ALA A 197 13.00 -4.44 13.20
CA ALA A 197 13.50 -3.36 12.32
C ALA A 197 15.01 -3.53 12.02
N ALA A 198 15.78 -4.04 12.98
CA ALA A 198 17.22 -4.31 12.81
C ALA A 198 17.49 -5.54 11.95
N GLU A 199 16.57 -6.51 11.92
CA GLU A 199 16.68 -7.71 11.09
C GLU A 199 16.47 -7.46 9.60
N VAL A 200 15.76 -6.39 9.24
CA VAL A 200 15.55 -6.04 7.82
C VAL A 200 16.86 -5.58 7.19
N LYS A 201 17.27 -6.30 6.15
CA LYS A 201 18.52 -6.03 5.42
C LYS A 201 18.29 -5.30 4.09
N ARG A 202 17.12 -5.51 3.45
CA ARG A 202 16.79 -4.90 2.15
C ARG A 202 15.31 -4.74 1.95
N ILE A 203 14.94 -3.68 1.24
CA ILE A 203 13.59 -3.45 0.70
C ILE A 203 13.71 -3.48 -0.83
N LEU A 204 13.07 -4.47 -1.45
CA LEU A 204 13.20 -4.77 -2.87
C LEU A 204 11.86 -4.55 -3.58
N PHE A 205 11.92 -3.88 -4.71
CA PHE A 205 10.77 -3.69 -5.61
C PHE A 205 10.97 -4.49 -6.91
N ARG A 206 11.01 -5.80 -6.75
CA ARG A 206 11.27 -6.76 -7.85
C ARG A 206 10.26 -7.90 -7.78
N PRO A 207 9.88 -8.50 -8.91
CA PRO A 207 9.09 -9.71 -8.89
C PRO A 207 9.81 -10.80 -8.08
N PRO A 208 9.07 -11.77 -7.50
CA PRO A 208 9.71 -12.93 -6.87
C PRO A 208 10.60 -13.65 -7.89
N PRO A 209 11.71 -14.27 -7.46
CA PRO A 209 12.50 -15.14 -8.35
C PRO A 209 11.58 -16.21 -8.93
N ARG A 210 11.75 -16.53 -10.20
CA ARG A 210 11.09 -17.69 -10.79
C ARG A 210 11.72 -18.94 -10.17
N GLU A 211 10.90 -19.95 -9.89
CA GLU A 211 11.38 -21.21 -9.28
C GLU A 211 12.27 -22.06 -10.21
N ASP A 212 12.54 -21.57 -11.42
CA ASP A 212 13.28 -22.29 -12.47
C ASP A 212 14.77 -21.85 -12.62
N ASP A 213 15.34 -21.11 -11.62
CA ASP A 213 16.76 -20.74 -11.60
C ASP A 213 17.53 -21.44 -10.47
#